data_62d76c0f1cd6000a73f5b86f53943530
#
_entry.id   62d76c0f1cd6000a73f5b86f53943530
#
_cell.length_a   1.000
_cell.length_b   1.000
_cell.length_c   1.000
_cell.angle_alpha   90.00
_cell.angle_beta   90.00
_cell.angle_gamma   90.00
#
_symmetry.space_group_name_H-M   'P 1'
#
loop_
_entity.id
_entity.type
_entity.pdbx_description
1 polymer ?
#
loop_
_entity_poly.entity_id
_entity_poly.type
_entity_poly.pdbx_seq_one_letter_code
_entity_poly.pdbx_strand_id
1 'polypeptide(L)'
;MEPCVLIKIMGFFKNRTARLFNESLMKAEQGIPEFQVIVADMFREGAGTVSDNQKAIYWYEEASNNGNTEATYKLGVAYFRGDGVDEDIDKGIEYVERAAKDGYKMATKTLPTMKAFKQHQKLVKKE
;
A
#
# COMPACT_ATOMS: atom_id res chain seq x y z
N MET A 1 -23.24 -11.90 28.57
CA MET A 1 -23.01 -10.52 28.11
C MET A 1 -24.20 -10.09 27.23
N GLU A 2 -24.81 -9.00 27.58
CA GLU A 2 -25.99 -8.54 26.83
C GLU A 2 -25.57 -8.05 25.42
N PRO A 3 -26.38 -8.39 24.37
CA PRO A 3 -26.06 -7.96 22.99
C PRO A 3 -25.89 -6.46 22.83
N CYS A 4 -26.64 -5.65 23.62
CA CYS A 4 -26.55 -4.18 23.57
C CYS A 4 -25.17 -3.64 23.98
N VAL A 5 -24.53 -4.27 24.96
CA VAL A 5 -23.20 -3.87 25.43
C VAL A 5 -22.14 -4.17 24.35
N LEU A 6 -22.24 -5.34 23.72
CA LEU A 6 -21.35 -5.74 22.64
C LEU A 6 -21.45 -4.80 21.44
N ILE A 7 -22.67 -4.43 21.04
CA ILE A 7 -22.92 -3.49 19.94
C ILE A 7 -22.34 -2.10 20.27
N LYS A 8 -22.48 -1.62 21.51
CA LYS A 8 -21.89 -0.34 21.96
C LYS A 8 -20.36 -0.37 21.92
N ILE A 9 -19.75 -1.48 22.35
CA ILE A 9 -18.29 -1.66 22.32
C ILE A 9 -17.78 -1.69 20.87
N MET A 10 -18.44 -2.44 20.00
CA MET A 10 -18.11 -2.49 18.57
C MET A 10 -18.27 -1.12 17.90
N GLY A 11 -19.34 -0.38 18.22
CA GLY A 11 -19.55 0.98 17.76
C GLY A 11 -18.47 1.96 18.21
N PHE A 12 -18.00 1.82 19.45
CA PHE A 12 -16.90 2.61 20.00
C PHE A 12 -15.59 2.39 19.23
N PHE A 13 -15.23 1.13 18.98
CA PHE A 13 -14.01 0.81 18.21
C PHE A 13 -14.11 1.28 16.76
N LYS A 14 -15.26 1.11 16.13
CA LYS A 14 -15.53 1.58 14.77
C LYS A 14 -15.38 3.11 14.67
N ASN A 15 -15.94 3.84 15.61
CA ASN A 15 -15.83 5.31 15.66
C ASN A 15 -14.39 5.76 15.90
N ARG A 16 -13.63 5.03 16.72
CA ARG A 16 -12.22 5.31 16.98
C ARG A 16 -11.39 5.16 15.71
N THR A 17 -11.59 4.09 14.94
CA THR A 17 -10.86 3.84 13.70
C THR A 17 -11.21 4.89 12.63
N ALA A 18 -12.49 5.24 12.50
CA ALA A 18 -12.93 6.30 11.59
C ALA A 18 -12.34 7.67 11.97
N ARG A 19 -12.23 7.95 13.26
CA ARG A 19 -11.59 9.17 13.75
C ARG A 19 -10.10 9.19 13.42
N LEU A 20 -9.40 8.08 13.64
CA LEU A 20 -7.98 7.93 13.27
C LEU A 20 -7.78 8.13 11.77
N PHE A 21 -8.66 7.58 10.96
CA PHE A 21 -8.63 7.78 9.50
C PHE A 21 -8.73 9.26 9.15
N ASN A 22 -9.72 9.97 9.70
CA ASN A 22 -9.93 11.38 9.41
C ASN A 22 -8.74 12.25 9.85
N GLU A 23 -8.18 11.97 11.04
CA GLU A 23 -7.01 12.68 11.55
C GLU A 23 -5.77 12.42 10.67
N SER A 24 -5.57 11.18 10.24
CA SER A 24 -4.47 10.79 9.35
C SER A 24 -4.63 11.42 7.97
N LEU A 25 -5.86 11.45 7.46
CA LEU A 25 -6.17 12.05 6.16
C LEU A 25 -5.84 13.55 6.15
N MET A 26 -6.20 14.28 7.19
CA MET A 26 -5.85 15.70 7.32
C MET A 26 -4.35 15.94 7.23
N LYS A 27 -3.56 15.09 7.90
CA LYS A 27 -2.09 15.20 7.88
C LYS A 27 -1.51 14.76 6.53
N ALA A 28 -2.09 13.74 5.90
CA ALA A 28 -1.71 13.32 4.55
C ALA A 28 -1.94 14.43 3.53
N GLU A 29 -3.07 15.14 3.64
CA GLU A 29 -3.40 16.28 2.78
C GLU A 29 -2.42 17.45 2.98
N GLN A 30 -1.80 17.57 4.15
CA GLN A 30 -0.73 18.53 4.42
C GLN A 30 0.62 18.13 3.78
N GLY A 31 0.69 16.97 3.13
CA GLY A 31 1.88 16.50 2.44
C GLY A 31 2.87 15.73 3.31
N ILE A 32 2.45 15.25 4.48
CA ILE A 32 3.32 14.48 5.38
C ILE A 32 3.39 13.03 4.88
N PRO A 33 4.55 12.56 4.36
CA PRO A 33 4.63 11.25 3.67
C PRO A 33 4.25 10.07 4.56
N GLU A 34 4.61 10.09 5.83
CA GLU A 34 4.30 9.01 6.78
C GLU A 34 2.78 8.83 6.92
N PHE A 35 2.03 9.92 6.96
CA PHE A 35 0.57 9.87 7.04
C PHE A 35 -0.06 9.49 5.70
N GLN A 36 0.57 9.86 4.59
CA GLN A 36 0.13 9.41 3.27
C GLN A 36 0.22 7.88 3.14
N VAL A 37 1.28 7.26 3.64
CA VAL A 37 1.40 5.79 3.70
C VAL A 37 0.33 5.18 4.60
N ILE A 38 0.11 5.76 5.78
CA ILE A 38 -0.91 5.28 6.73
C ILE A 38 -2.30 5.32 6.08
N VAL A 39 -2.65 6.43 5.43
CA VAL A 39 -3.95 6.60 4.76
C VAL A 39 -4.07 5.60 3.60
N ALA A 40 -3.01 5.40 2.82
CA ALA A 40 -2.99 4.40 1.75
C ALA A 40 -3.26 2.99 2.29
N ASP A 41 -2.59 2.61 3.37
CA ASP A 41 -2.81 1.31 4.03
C ASP A 41 -4.26 1.19 4.55
N MET A 42 -4.80 2.25 5.12
CA MET A 42 -6.19 2.27 5.61
C MET A 42 -7.20 2.11 4.47
N PHE A 43 -6.99 2.73 3.32
CA PHE A 43 -7.81 2.50 2.13
C PHE A 43 -7.69 1.06 1.62
N ARG A 44 -6.49 0.52 1.58
CA ARG A 44 -6.27 -0.86 1.13
C ARG A 44 -6.97 -1.87 2.02
N GLU A 45 -6.91 -1.67 3.32
CA GLU A 45 -7.44 -2.61 4.33
C GLU A 45 -8.92 -2.34 4.67
N GLY A 46 -9.45 -1.18 4.32
CA GLY A 46 -10.79 -0.77 4.73
C GLY A 46 -10.86 -0.42 6.21
N ALA A 47 -9.78 0.13 6.78
CA ALA A 47 -9.70 0.50 8.18
C ALA A 47 -10.19 1.94 8.38
N GLY A 48 -11.35 2.10 9.03
CA GLY A 48 -11.96 3.41 9.27
C GLY A 48 -12.58 4.06 8.04
N THR A 49 -12.55 3.39 6.91
CA THR A 49 -13.13 3.83 5.64
C THR A 49 -13.47 2.60 4.81
N VAL A 50 -14.19 2.77 3.72
CA VAL A 50 -14.45 1.69 2.76
C VAL A 50 -13.15 1.36 2.02
N SER A 51 -12.86 0.07 1.86
CA SER A 51 -11.67 -0.39 1.12
C SER A 51 -11.70 0.13 -0.33
N ASP A 52 -10.60 0.74 -0.76
CA ASP A 52 -10.46 1.30 -2.10
C ASP A 52 -8.98 1.25 -2.52
N ASN A 53 -8.63 0.26 -3.32
CA ASN A 53 -7.25 0.07 -3.77
C ASN A 53 -6.77 1.20 -4.70
N GLN A 54 -7.65 1.81 -5.48
CA GLN A 54 -7.27 2.93 -6.35
C GLN A 54 -6.87 4.16 -5.54
N LYS A 55 -7.62 4.47 -4.48
CA LYS A 55 -7.25 5.55 -3.55
C LYS A 55 -5.97 5.22 -2.78
N ALA A 56 -5.76 3.94 -2.43
CA ALA A 56 -4.51 3.51 -1.82
C ALA A 56 -3.32 3.79 -2.75
N ILE A 57 -3.43 3.46 -4.05
CA ILE A 57 -2.41 3.75 -5.04
C ILE A 57 -2.11 5.25 -5.12
N TYR A 58 -3.16 6.07 -5.18
CA TYR A 58 -3.00 7.54 -5.20
C TYR A 58 -2.13 8.02 -4.03
N TRP A 59 -2.44 7.58 -2.82
CA TRP A 59 -1.69 8.00 -1.63
C TRP A 59 -0.28 7.42 -1.56
N TYR A 60 -0.06 6.19 -2.06
CA TYR A 60 1.29 5.64 -2.19
C TYR A 60 2.12 6.45 -3.19
N GLU A 61 1.53 6.87 -4.30
CA GLU A 61 2.21 7.72 -5.29
C GLU A 61 2.60 9.06 -4.67
N GLU A 62 1.68 9.70 -3.95
CA GLU A 62 1.97 10.96 -3.26
C GLU A 62 3.11 10.80 -2.24
N ALA A 63 3.07 9.76 -1.42
CA ALA A 63 4.11 9.48 -0.43
C ALA A 63 5.45 9.17 -1.09
N SER A 64 5.46 8.40 -2.16
CA SER A 64 6.67 8.08 -2.93
C SER A 64 7.29 9.34 -3.54
N ASN A 65 6.46 10.22 -4.12
CA ASN A 65 6.90 11.49 -4.68
C ASN A 65 7.47 12.42 -3.59
N ASN A 66 6.99 12.29 -2.36
CA ASN A 66 7.50 13.04 -1.21
C ASN A 66 8.68 12.35 -0.50
N GLY A 67 9.28 11.36 -1.14
CA GLY A 67 10.52 10.72 -0.68
C GLY A 67 10.35 9.53 0.25
N ASN A 68 9.13 9.01 0.43
CA ASN A 68 8.93 7.84 1.28
C ASN A 68 9.25 6.54 0.54
N THR A 69 10.31 5.86 0.96
CA THR A 69 10.83 4.64 0.33
C THR A 69 9.92 3.43 0.51
N GLU A 70 9.26 3.33 1.66
CA GLU A 70 8.27 2.29 1.92
C GLU A 70 7.11 2.39 0.92
N ALA A 71 6.62 3.60 0.66
CA ALA A 71 5.57 3.84 -0.32
C ALA A 71 6.00 3.41 -1.73
N THR A 72 7.24 3.72 -2.11
CA THR A 72 7.81 3.31 -3.38
C THR A 72 7.80 1.79 -3.53
N TYR A 73 8.19 1.08 -2.47
CA TYR A 73 8.14 -0.39 -2.44
C TYR A 73 6.69 -0.92 -2.56
N LYS A 74 5.77 -0.39 -1.76
CA LYS A 74 4.35 -0.82 -1.79
C LYS A 74 3.71 -0.56 -3.14
N LEU A 75 4.03 0.57 -3.75
CA LEU A 75 3.59 0.90 -5.10
C LEU A 75 4.11 -0.12 -6.12
N GLY A 76 5.38 -0.50 -6.03
CA GLY A 76 5.99 -1.52 -6.88
C GLY A 76 5.31 -2.88 -6.74
N VAL A 77 5.00 -3.30 -5.52
CA VAL A 77 4.26 -4.55 -5.26
C VAL A 77 2.85 -4.48 -5.86
N ALA A 78 2.18 -3.34 -5.74
CA ALA A 78 0.84 -3.14 -6.30
C ALA A 78 0.84 -3.28 -7.84
N TYR A 79 1.79 -2.67 -8.54
CA TYR A 79 1.94 -2.84 -9.99
C TYR A 79 2.29 -4.28 -10.37
N PHE A 80 3.16 -4.91 -9.61
CA PHE A 80 3.55 -6.31 -9.86
C PHE A 80 2.36 -7.28 -9.76
N ARG A 81 1.42 -7.01 -8.83
CA ARG A 81 0.24 -7.85 -8.59
C ARG A 81 -1.02 -7.41 -9.33
N GLY A 82 -1.07 -6.16 -9.77
CA GLY A 82 -2.29 -5.58 -10.31
C GLY A 82 -3.31 -5.21 -9.24
N ASP A 83 -2.86 -4.75 -8.08
CA ASP A 83 -3.73 -4.34 -6.96
C ASP A 83 -4.08 -2.85 -7.07
N GLY A 84 -5.29 -2.54 -7.54
CA GLY A 84 -5.76 -1.16 -7.73
C GLY A 84 -5.23 -0.45 -8.97
N VAL A 85 -4.37 -1.13 -9.73
CA VAL A 85 -3.81 -0.69 -11.02
C VAL A 85 -3.72 -1.89 -11.93
N ASP A 86 -3.60 -1.66 -13.22
CA ASP A 86 -3.32 -2.74 -14.18
C ASP A 86 -1.95 -3.36 -13.87
N GLU A 87 -1.89 -4.69 -13.91
CA GLU A 87 -0.66 -5.43 -13.67
C GLU A 87 0.42 -4.97 -14.66
N ASP A 88 1.54 -4.57 -14.14
CA ASP A 88 2.73 -4.22 -14.91
C ASP A 88 3.97 -4.71 -14.15
N ILE A 89 4.43 -5.90 -14.49
CA ILE A 89 5.54 -6.58 -13.80
C ILE A 89 6.82 -5.78 -13.93
N ASP A 90 7.11 -5.22 -15.10
CA ASP A 90 8.32 -4.44 -15.33
C ASP A 90 8.34 -3.15 -14.51
N LYS A 91 7.23 -2.45 -14.49
CA LYS A 91 7.07 -1.22 -13.69
C LYS A 91 7.15 -1.53 -12.20
N GLY A 92 6.54 -2.65 -11.77
CA GLY A 92 6.64 -3.12 -10.39
C GLY A 92 8.07 -3.38 -9.95
N ILE A 93 8.84 -4.09 -10.77
CA ILE A 93 10.26 -4.36 -10.51
C ILE A 93 11.07 -3.06 -10.47
N GLU A 94 10.82 -2.13 -11.37
CA GLU A 94 11.51 -0.84 -11.42
C GLU A 94 11.31 -0.04 -10.12
N TYR A 95 10.08 0.04 -9.62
CA TYR A 95 9.80 0.69 -8.33
C TYR A 95 10.51 0.00 -7.16
N VAL A 96 10.49 -1.34 -7.13
CA VAL A 96 11.16 -2.11 -6.06
C VAL A 96 12.68 -1.94 -6.15
N GLU A 97 13.27 -1.89 -7.36
CA GLU A 97 14.71 -1.59 -7.55
C GLU A 97 15.06 -0.21 -6.97
N ARG A 98 14.21 0.78 -7.24
CA ARG A 98 14.43 2.14 -6.72
C ARG A 98 14.38 2.16 -5.19
N ALA A 99 13.41 1.49 -4.60
CA ALA A 99 13.31 1.37 -3.14
C ALA A 99 14.53 0.64 -2.54
N ALA A 100 15.01 -0.41 -3.21
CA ALA A 100 16.21 -1.14 -2.78
C ALA A 100 17.46 -0.25 -2.81
N LYS A 101 17.63 0.55 -3.86
CA LYS A 101 18.73 1.52 -3.96
C LYS A 101 18.68 2.56 -2.85
N ASP A 102 17.47 2.96 -2.45
CA ASP A 102 17.26 3.91 -1.35
C ASP A 102 17.40 3.26 0.04
N GLY A 103 17.78 1.99 0.09
CA GLY A 103 18.10 1.29 1.33
C GLY A 103 16.92 0.60 2.02
N TYR A 104 15.77 0.45 1.35
CA TYR A 104 14.62 -0.24 1.94
C TYR A 104 14.87 -1.75 1.94
N LYS A 105 15.03 -2.34 3.12
CA LYS A 105 15.45 -3.74 3.29
C LYS A 105 14.47 -4.75 2.68
N MET A 106 13.16 -4.51 2.79
CA MET A 106 12.15 -5.40 2.21
C MET A 106 12.27 -5.45 0.68
N ALA A 107 12.57 -4.31 0.05
CA ALA A 107 12.79 -4.26 -1.40
C ALA A 107 14.00 -5.10 -1.81
N THR A 108 15.09 -5.00 -1.08
CA THR A 108 16.30 -5.80 -1.32
C THR A 108 16.02 -7.30 -1.23
N LYS A 109 15.19 -7.72 -0.27
CA LYS A 109 14.82 -9.13 -0.08
C LYS A 109 13.84 -9.63 -1.15
N THR A 110 12.91 -8.79 -1.57
CA THR A 110 11.82 -9.16 -2.50
C THR A 110 12.27 -9.15 -3.96
N LEU A 111 13.19 -8.27 -4.31
CA LEU A 111 13.61 -8.02 -5.69
C LEU A 111 14.09 -9.29 -6.43
N PRO A 112 14.96 -10.15 -5.86
CA PRO A 112 15.38 -11.38 -6.55
C PRO A 112 14.21 -12.30 -6.91
N THR A 113 13.24 -12.45 -6.02
CA THR A 113 12.04 -13.26 -6.24
C THR A 113 11.19 -12.70 -7.39
N MET A 114 11.02 -11.39 -7.45
CA MET A 114 10.25 -10.74 -8.52
C MET A 114 10.94 -10.91 -9.88
N LYS A 115 12.26 -10.79 -9.92
CA LYS A 115 13.05 -11.00 -11.14
C LYS A 115 13.01 -12.46 -11.59
N ALA A 116 13.09 -13.40 -10.67
CA ALA A 116 12.97 -14.82 -10.97
C ALA A 116 11.59 -15.16 -11.53
N PHE A 117 10.52 -14.59 -10.98
CA PHE A 117 9.17 -14.76 -11.49
C PHE A 117 9.04 -14.26 -12.93
N LYS A 118 9.56 -13.08 -13.23
CA LYS A 118 9.56 -12.51 -14.58
C LYS A 118 10.32 -13.41 -15.56
N GLN A 119 11.48 -13.93 -15.14
CA GLN A 119 12.28 -14.84 -15.96
C GLN A 119 11.53 -16.13 -16.26
N HIS A 120 10.87 -16.70 -15.26
CA HIS A 120 10.05 -17.91 -15.43
C HIS A 120 8.90 -17.68 -16.42
N GLN A 121 8.22 -16.55 -16.34
CA GLN A 121 7.15 -16.20 -17.29
C GLN A 121 7.66 -16.13 -18.73
N LYS A 122 8.84 -15.59 -18.96
CA LYS A 122 9.44 -15.52 -20.29
C LYS A 122 9.72 -16.92 -20.85
N LEU A 123 10.18 -17.85 -20.00
CA LEU A 123 10.44 -19.24 -20.41
C LEU A 123 9.15 -19.98 -20.77
N VAL A 124 8.08 -19.80 -20.00
CA VAL A 124 6.77 -20.42 -20.24
C VAL A 124 6.14 -19.90 -21.54
N LYS A 125 6.26 -18.62 -21.83
CA LYS A 125 5.71 -18.01 -23.07
C LYS A 125 6.42 -18.43 -24.34
N LYS A 126 7.63 -18.98 -24.26
CA LYS A 126 8.37 -19.52 -25.41
C LYS A 126 7.94 -20.94 -25.82
N GLU A 127 7.20 -21.63 -24.97
CA GLU A 127 6.59 -22.92 -25.28
C GLU A 127 5.22 -22.77 -25.93
#